data_c8c5c94edb29f40a5f73dfd4514e70a1
#
_entry.id   c8c5c94edb29f40a5f73dfd4514e70a1
#
_cell.length_a   1.000
_cell.length_b   1.000
_cell.length_c   1.000
_cell.angle_alpha   90.00
_cell.angle_beta   90.00
_cell.angle_gamma   90.00
#
_symmetry.space_group_name_H-M   'P 1'
#
loop_
_entity.id
_entity.type
_entity.pdbx_description
1 polymer ?
#
loop_
_entity_poly.entity_id
_entity_poly.type
_entity_poly.pdbx_seq_one_letter_code
_entity_poly.pdbx_strand_id
1 'polypeptide(L)'
;DPLKLCLNVENLFVALKGGVSTNGFVSGDFLKALGKDGIVINISRGSVIDENSLLDALENNILSGAGLDVFENEPKINNRFFELNNVFMQPHQASATIKTRKEMGELQFQNILNYFETGSPLTLVPELN
;
A
#
# COMPACT_ATOMS: atom_id res chain seq x y z
N ASP A 1 3.66 -16.87 -9.83
CA ASP A 1 3.43 -17.26 -8.44
C ASP A 1 4.11 -16.22 -7.52
N PRO A 2 3.35 -15.39 -6.80
CA PRO A 2 3.89 -14.33 -5.94
C PRO A 2 4.77 -14.85 -4.79
N LEU A 3 4.48 -16.04 -4.27
CA LEU A 3 5.29 -16.63 -3.21
C LEU A 3 6.70 -16.97 -3.71
N LYS A 4 6.81 -17.48 -4.95
CA LYS A 4 8.12 -17.72 -5.59
C LYS A 4 8.88 -16.42 -5.83
N LEU A 5 8.19 -15.31 -6.08
CA LEU A 5 8.84 -14.00 -6.18
C LEU A 5 9.51 -13.65 -4.86
N CYS A 6 8.80 -13.77 -3.73
CA CYS A 6 9.33 -13.44 -2.40
C CYS A 6 10.58 -14.24 -2.03
N LEU A 7 10.69 -15.50 -2.48
CA LEU A 7 11.88 -16.34 -2.26
C LEU A 7 13.15 -15.86 -3.01
N ASN A 8 13.01 -14.96 -3.98
CA ASN A 8 14.09 -14.57 -4.90
C ASN A 8 14.39 -13.07 -4.89
N VAL A 9 13.83 -12.31 -3.95
CA VAL A 9 14.02 -10.87 -3.82
C VAL A 9 14.30 -10.49 -2.38
N GLU A 10 15.02 -9.40 -2.17
CA GLU A 10 15.25 -8.82 -0.85
C GLU A 10 14.29 -7.67 -0.55
N ASN A 11 13.75 -7.02 -1.58
CA ASN A 11 12.85 -5.88 -1.45
C ASN A 11 11.52 -6.17 -2.15
N LEU A 12 10.42 -6.12 -1.40
CA LEU A 12 9.07 -6.30 -1.90
C LEU A 12 8.32 -4.96 -1.87
N PHE A 13 8.06 -4.39 -3.05
CA PHE A 13 7.19 -3.21 -3.20
C PHE A 13 5.76 -3.65 -3.44
N VAL A 14 4.86 -3.21 -2.56
CA VAL A 14 3.42 -3.47 -2.63
C VAL A 14 2.72 -2.25 -3.23
N ALA A 15 2.23 -2.41 -4.46
CA ALA A 15 1.54 -1.37 -5.24
C ALA A 15 0.22 -1.88 -5.84
N LEU A 16 -0.42 -2.83 -5.19
CA LEU A 16 -1.69 -3.42 -5.62
C LEU A 16 -2.87 -2.46 -5.36
N LYS A 17 -3.87 -2.48 -6.22
CA LYS A 17 -5.15 -1.82 -5.94
C LYS A 17 -5.75 -2.40 -4.67
N GLY A 18 -6.15 -1.55 -3.71
CA GLY A 18 -6.89 -1.98 -2.53
C GLY A 18 -8.30 -2.45 -2.89
N GLY A 19 -8.87 -3.32 -2.08
CA GLY A 19 -10.22 -3.85 -2.25
C GLY A 19 -10.37 -5.25 -1.68
N VAL A 20 -11.58 -5.80 -1.72
CA VAL A 20 -11.90 -7.11 -1.13
C VAL A 20 -11.01 -8.23 -1.69
N SER A 21 -10.71 -8.20 -2.98
CA SER A 21 -9.91 -9.24 -3.65
C SER A 21 -8.41 -9.21 -3.30
N THR A 22 -7.93 -8.13 -2.70
CA THR A 22 -6.52 -7.95 -2.33
C THR A 22 -6.33 -7.80 -0.82
N ASN A 23 -7.39 -7.95 -0.05
CA ASN A 23 -7.32 -7.88 1.41
C ASN A 23 -6.46 -9.04 1.95
N GLY A 24 -5.43 -8.71 2.74
CA GLY A 24 -4.47 -9.68 3.27
C GLY A 24 -3.68 -10.46 2.21
N PHE A 25 -3.61 -9.95 0.97
CA PHE A 25 -2.92 -10.62 -0.13
C PHE A 25 -1.47 -10.94 0.20
N VAL A 26 -0.75 -10.00 0.82
CA VAL A 26 0.59 -10.24 1.37
C VAL A 26 0.42 -10.85 2.76
N SER A 27 0.36 -12.15 2.79
CA SER A 27 0.19 -12.96 4.00
C SER A 27 1.50 -13.16 4.77
N GLY A 28 1.40 -13.73 5.98
CA GLY A 28 2.57 -14.12 6.76
C GLY A 28 3.51 -15.11 6.04
N ASP A 29 2.99 -15.93 5.13
CA ASP A 29 3.84 -16.84 4.33
C ASP A 29 4.71 -16.08 3.33
N PHE A 30 4.19 -15.00 2.72
CA PHE A 30 4.99 -14.13 1.84
C PHE A 30 6.09 -13.43 2.62
N LEU A 31 5.79 -12.94 3.82
CA LEU A 31 6.75 -12.27 4.68
C LEU A 31 7.85 -13.23 5.14
N LYS A 32 7.49 -14.46 5.51
CA LYS A 32 8.46 -15.51 5.85
C LYS A 32 9.33 -15.90 4.65
N ALA A 33 8.73 -15.99 3.45
CA ALA A 33 9.46 -16.32 2.23
C ALA A 33 10.46 -15.24 1.82
N LEU A 34 10.15 -13.97 2.09
CA LEU A 34 11.06 -12.83 1.88
C LEU A 34 12.30 -12.92 2.79
N GLY A 35 12.08 -13.40 4.02
CA GLY A 35 13.16 -13.79 4.95
C GLY A 35 13.80 -12.63 5.70
N LYS A 36 14.78 -12.99 6.52
CA LYS A 36 15.39 -12.12 7.55
C LYS A 36 16.14 -10.88 7.00
N ASP A 37 16.56 -10.91 5.77
CA ASP A 37 17.22 -9.79 5.09
C ASP A 37 16.23 -8.96 4.26
N GLY A 38 14.96 -9.41 4.21
CA GLY A 38 13.89 -8.84 3.43
C GLY A 38 13.33 -7.53 3.98
N ILE A 39 13.01 -6.61 3.08
CA ILE A 39 12.32 -5.35 3.37
C ILE A 39 11.01 -5.32 2.59
N VAL A 40 9.90 -5.02 3.26
CA VAL A 40 8.60 -4.79 2.62
C VAL A 40 8.26 -3.30 2.60
N ILE A 41 7.83 -2.79 1.45
CA ILE A 41 7.44 -1.39 1.28
C ILE A 41 6.01 -1.35 0.78
N ASN A 42 5.09 -0.73 1.56
CA ASN A 42 3.70 -0.59 1.19
C ASN A 42 3.33 0.87 0.92
N ILE A 43 3.04 1.16 -0.34
CA ILE A 43 2.57 2.47 -0.81
C ILE A 43 1.16 2.38 -1.42
N SER A 44 0.47 1.27 -1.22
CA SER A 44 -0.84 1.02 -1.81
C SER A 44 -1.99 1.27 -0.81
N ARG A 45 -2.40 0.24 -0.08
CA ARG A 45 -3.38 0.32 1.02
C ARG A 45 -2.94 -0.60 2.15
N GLY A 46 -3.19 -0.20 3.40
CA GLY A 46 -2.83 -0.98 4.57
C GLY A 46 -3.43 -2.39 4.55
N SER A 47 -4.69 -2.51 4.17
CA SER A 47 -5.40 -3.79 4.09
C SER A 47 -4.82 -4.82 3.10
N VAL A 48 -3.89 -4.42 2.22
CA VAL A 48 -3.25 -5.37 1.27
C VAL A 48 -2.27 -6.31 1.96
N ILE A 49 -1.69 -5.89 3.07
CA ILE A 49 -0.84 -6.73 3.91
C ILE A 49 -1.64 -7.17 5.14
N ASP A 50 -1.51 -8.41 5.56
CA ASP A 50 -1.97 -8.84 6.88
C ASP A 50 -1.13 -8.12 7.95
N GLU A 51 -1.70 -7.07 8.56
CA GLU A 51 -0.99 -6.18 9.47
C GLU A 51 -0.48 -6.90 10.71
N ASN A 52 -1.23 -7.87 11.24
CA ASN A 52 -0.79 -8.64 12.39
C ASN A 52 0.42 -9.53 12.04
N SER A 53 0.36 -10.21 10.91
CA SER A 53 1.50 -11.00 10.42
C SER A 53 2.73 -10.14 10.15
N LEU A 54 2.55 -8.91 9.65
CA LEU A 54 3.65 -7.97 9.44
C LEU A 54 4.28 -7.55 10.77
N LEU A 55 3.47 -7.18 11.76
CA LEU A 55 3.95 -6.81 13.09
C LEU A 55 4.71 -7.97 13.74
N ASP A 56 4.14 -9.18 13.70
CA ASP A 56 4.79 -10.37 14.24
C ASP A 56 6.14 -10.66 13.53
N ALA A 57 6.19 -10.48 12.20
CA ALA A 57 7.41 -10.68 11.43
C ALA A 57 8.52 -9.67 11.78
N LEU A 58 8.14 -8.42 12.03
CA LEU A 58 9.07 -7.35 12.41
C LEU A 58 9.57 -7.50 13.84
N GLU A 59 8.68 -7.79 14.80
CA GLU A 59 9.03 -7.99 16.21
C GLU A 59 9.96 -9.19 16.42
N ASN A 60 9.75 -10.26 15.64
CA ASN A 60 10.55 -11.49 15.72
C ASN A 60 11.76 -11.49 14.76
N ASN A 61 12.07 -10.38 14.11
CA ASN A 61 13.18 -10.25 13.17
C ASN A 61 13.14 -11.29 12.02
N ILE A 62 11.92 -11.69 11.61
CA ILE A 62 11.69 -12.53 10.41
C ILE A 62 11.92 -11.68 9.15
N LEU A 63 11.69 -10.36 9.25
CA LEU A 63 12.04 -9.35 8.26
C LEU A 63 13.09 -8.41 8.82
N SER A 64 13.93 -7.85 7.94
CA SER A 64 14.87 -6.78 8.25
C SER A 64 14.16 -5.47 8.58
N GLY A 65 13.09 -5.15 7.87
CA GLY A 65 12.35 -3.93 8.11
C GLY A 65 11.13 -3.72 7.19
N ALA A 66 10.45 -2.60 7.44
CA ALA A 66 9.35 -2.16 6.59
C ALA A 66 9.34 -0.64 6.36
N GLY A 67 8.90 -0.22 5.17
CA GLY A 67 8.55 1.16 4.82
C GLY A 67 7.06 1.26 4.54
N LEU A 68 6.32 2.02 5.37
CA LEU A 68 4.87 2.06 5.32
C LEU A 68 4.37 3.50 5.12
N ASP A 69 3.65 3.74 4.04
CA ASP A 69 2.90 5.00 3.82
C ASP A 69 1.42 4.83 4.16
N VAL A 70 0.97 3.57 4.38
CA VAL A 70 -0.44 3.21 4.58
C VAL A 70 -0.59 2.16 5.68
N PHE A 71 -1.71 2.19 6.41
CA PHE A 71 -2.03 1.32 7.55
C PHE A 71 -3.47 0.82 7.46
N GLU A 72 -3.79 -0.28 8.11
CA GLU A 72 -5.12 -0.90 8.01
C GLU A 72 -6.23 -0.01 8.57
N ASN A 73 -6.00 0.64 9.70
CA ASN A 73 -7.01 1.40 10.42
C ASN A 73 -6.68 2.90 10.54
N GLU A 74 -6.32 3.55 9.42
CA GLU A 74 -6.07 4.99 9.41
C GLU A 74 -7.29 5.81 9.88
N PRO A 75 -7.10 6.87 10.66
CA PRO A 75 -5.85 7.40 11.21
C PRO A 75 -5.40 6.73 12.53
N LYS A 76 -6.10 5.72 13.03
CA LYS A 76 -5.80 5.03 14.28
C LYS A 76 -4.94 3.79 13.99
N ILE A 77 -3.66 4.02 13.76
CA ILE A 77 -2.72 2.93 13.48
C ILE A 77 -2.43 2.09 14.72
N ASN A 78 -2.00 0.85 14.51
CA ASN A 78 -1.68 -0.07 15.60
C ASN A 78 -0.47 0.43 16.40
N ASN A 79 -0.62 0.54 17.72
CA ASN A 79 0.42 1.07 18.62
C ASN A 79 1.71 0.24 18.61
N ARG A 80 1.64 -1.05 18.25
CA ARG A 80 2.83 -1.92 18.15
C ARG A 80 3.88 -1.34 17.20
N PHE A 81 3.47 -0.62 16.14
CA PHE A 81 4.42 0.02 15.23
C PHE A 81 5.34 1.04 15.90
N PHE A 82 4.88 1.72 16.94
CA PHE A 82 5.70 2.73 17.64
C PHE A 82 6.79 2.13 18.53
N GLU A 83 6.69 0.83 18.85
CA GLU A 83 7.69 0.11 19.65
C GLU A 83 8.81 -0.49 18.77
N LEU A 84 8.67 -0.42 17.45
CA LEU A 84 9.59 -1.03 16.48
C LEU A 84 10.69 -0.04 16.04
N ASN A 85 11.93 -0.55 15.92
CA ASN A 85 13.07 0.22 15.45
C ASN A 85 13.39 -0.03 13.97
N ASN A 86 12.72 -0.99 13.35
CA ASN A 86 12.93 -1.44 11.98
C ASN A 86 11.76 -1.09 11.04
N VAL A 87 10.98 -0.07 11.40
CA VAL A 87 9.88 0.44 10.57
C VAL A 87 10.07 1.92 10.29
N PHE A 88 9.99 2.28 9.01
CA PHE A 88 9.86 3.66 8.57
C PHE A 88 8.39 3.93 8.22
N MET A 89 7.79 4.95 8.86
CA MET A 89 6.37 5.27 8.70
C MET A 89 6.18 6.65 8.09
N GLN A 90 5.20 6.77 7.20
CA GLN A 90 4.74 8.04 6.64
C GLN A 90 3.21 8.17 6.75
N PRO A 91 2.67 9.41 6.84
CA PRO A 91 1.26 9.64 7.07
C PRO A 91 0.44 9.69 5.77
N HIS A 92 0.48 8.63 4.96
CA HIS A 92 -0.26 8.47 3.70
C HIS A 92 -0.04 9.64 2.75
N GLN A 93 1.23 9.94 2.44
CA GLN A 93 1.64 11.12 1.68
C GLN A 93 2.46 10.83 0.41
N ALA A 94 2.56 9.59 -0.05
CA ALA A 94 3.36 9.24 -1.23
C ALA A 94 2.99 10.06 -2.48
N SER A 95 1.71 10.44 -2.63
CA SER A 95 1.21 11.30 -3.71
C SER A 95 1.21 12.80 -3.38
N ALA A 96 1.74 13.24 -2.23
CA ALA A 96 1.59 14.62 -1.73
C ALA A 96 2.64 15.61 -2.26
N THR A 97 3.17 15.40 -3.47
CA THR A 97 3.98 16.43 -4.12
C THR A 97 3.08 17.54 -4.71
N ILE A 98 3.58 18.77 -4.77
CA ILE A 98 2.87 19.91 -5.36
C ILE A 98 2.43 19.58 -6.79
N LYS A 99 3.32 18.97 -7.59
CA LYS A 99 3.03 18.58 -8.97
C LYS A 99 1.88 17.57 -9.03
N THR A 100 1.97 16.47 -8.29
CA THR A 100 0.97 15.40 -8.30
C THR A 100 -0.40 15.91 -7.82
N ARG A 101 -0.43 16.70 -6.74
CA ARG A 101 -1.68 17.28 -6.23
C ARG A 101 -2.34 18.21 -7.26
N LYS A 102 -1.56 18.99 -7.99
CA LYS A 102 -2.07 19.86 -9.07
C LYS A 102 -2.63 19.02 -10.23
N GLU A 103 -1.91 17.99 -10.66
CA GLU A 103 -2.36 17.09 -11.73
C GLU A 103 -3.65 16.34 -11.37
N MET A 104 -3.76 15.86 -10.11
CA MET A 104 -4.98 15.22 -9.60
C MET A 104 -6.17 16.20 -9.62
N GLY A 105 -5.98 17.43 -9.16
CA GLY A 105 -7.02 18.47 -9.21
C GLY A 105 -7.44 18.83 -10.62
N GLU A 106 -6.50 18.95 -11.53
CA GLU A 106 -6.78 19.21 -12.94
C GLU A 106 -7.59 18.09 -13.59
N LEU A 107 -7.20 16.84 -13.39
CA LEU A 107 -7.94 15.69 -13.91
C LEU A 107 -9.37 15.64 -13.36
N GLN A 108 -9.55 15.94 -12.07
CA GLN A 108 -10.89 16.00 -11.45
C GLN A 108 -11.74 17.09 -12.13
N PHE A 109 -11.17 18.27 -12.32
CA PHE A 109 -11.84 19.38 -12.97
C PHE A 109 -12.25 19.03 -14.42
N GLN A 110 -11.37 18.45 -15.19
CA GLN A 110 -11.64 18.01 -16.56
C GLN A 110 -12.72 16.93 -16.63
N ASN A 111 -12.77 16.00 -15.68
CA ASN A 111 -13.84 15.00 -15.60
C ASN A 111 -15.22 15.66 -15.37
N ILE A 112 -15.28 16.69 -14.50
CA ILE A 112 -16.50 17.45 -14.23
C ILE A 112 -16.97 18.19 -15.49
N LEU A 113 -16.08 18.93 -16.15
CA LEU A 113 -16.41 19.63 -17.39
C LEU A 113 -16.92 18.68 -18.46
N ASN A 114 -16.20 17.60 -18.72
CA ASN A 114 -16.60 16.63 -19.74
C ASN A 114 -17.96 15.99 -19.43
N TYR A 115 -18.23 15.72 -18.16
CA TYR A 115 -19.52 15.18 -17.76
C TYR A 115 -20.68 16.14 -18.08
N PHE A 116 -20.53 17.43 -17.82
CA PHE A 116 -21.56 18.42 -18.13
C PHE A 116 -21.73 18.67 -19.65
N GLU A 117 -20.67 18.49 -20.42
CA GLU A 117 -20.71 18.68 -21.88
C GLU A 117 -21.24 17.45 -22.62
N THR A 118 -20.89 16.24 -22.17
CA THR A 118 -21.12 15.01 -22.94
C THR A 118 -21.98 13.97 -22.22
N GLY A 119 -22.22 14.18 -20.91
CA GLY A 119 -22.90 13.20 -20.05
C GLY A 119 -22.00 12.09 -19.51
N SER A 120 -20.68 12.15 -19.77
CA SER A 120 -19.74 11.12 -19.34
C SER A 120 -18.41 11.74 -18.88
N PRO A 121 -17.75 11.27 -17.83
CA PRO A 121 -16.42 11.74 -17.46
C PRO A 121 -15.36 11.21 -18.44
N LEU A 122 -14.17 11.83 -18.46
CA LEU A 122 -13.02 11.35 -19.24
C LEU A 122 -12.47 10.01 -18.73
N THR A 123 -12.51 9.83 -17.41
CA THR A 123 -11.98 8.63 -16.76
C THR A 123 -13.05 8.02 -15.84
N LEU A 124 -13.67 6.95 -16.30
CA LEU A 124 -14.62 6.18 -15.50
C LEU A 124 -13.87 5.24 -14.53
N VAL A 125 -14.47 5.02 -13.37
CA VAL A 125 -14.05 3.92 -12.49
C VAL A 125 -14.38 2.60 -13.21
N PRO A 126 -13.43 1.63 -13.31
CA PRO A 126 -13.62 0.40 -14.09
C PRO A 126 -14.87 -0.41 -13.74
N GLU A 127 -15.31 -0.32 -12.51
CA GLU A 127 -16.52 -1.02 -12.01
C GLU A 127 -17.84 -0.41 -12.52
N LEU A 128 -17.77 0.75 -13.17
CA LEU A 128 -18.94 1.45 -13.76
C LEU A 128 -18.97 1.40 -15.30
N ASN A 129 -18.06 0.65 -15.92
CA ASN A 129 -18.03 0.43 -17.37
C ASN A 129 -18.89 -0.77 -17.78
#